data_eb19fefe8c9534f771d5cf0e9b3662e0
#
_entry.id   eb19fefe8c9534f771d5cf0e9b3662e0
#
_cell.length_a   1.000
_cell.length_b   1.000
_cell.length_c   1.000
_cell.angle_alpha   90.00
_cell.angle_beta   90.00
_cell.angle_gamma   90.00
#
_symmetry.space_group_name_H-M   'P 1'
#
loop_
_entity.id
_entity.type
_entity.pdbx_description
1 polymer ?
#
loop_
_entity_poly.entity_id
_entity_poly.type
_entity_poly.pdbx_seq_one_letter_code
_entity_poly.pdbx_strand_id
1 'polypeptide(L)'
;MSAAKPVALITGGVKGIGRAIACHLVSSGWQVGIIDLPDSGLRRAFARERDVFVIEGDVRDEETASDAVEAIIHRFRRLDGVVSNASIMIRKPLRQLTLSEWHRVLDTNLTAAFLLARAAEKPLRKARGAIVTIASTRALMSEPNTESYSASKGGLLALTHALAISLAPDVRLNCVSPGWIETKDYSGLRRKDHKQHPAGRVGRPEDVAEVVSWLLDGKRSGFVTGANFVIDGGMTRKMIYEE
;
A
#
# COMPACT_ATOMS: atom_id res chain seq x y z
N MET A 1 16.64 29.17 1.56
CA MET A 1 16.69 27.87 2.28
C MET A 1 15.84 26.89 1.47
N SER A 2 16.38 25.75 1.05
CA SER A 2 15.58 24.71 0.37
C SER A 2 14.51 24.24 1.37
N ALA A 3 13.25 24.13 0.91
CA ALA A 3 12.17 23.59 1.73
C ALA A 3 12.53 22.16 2.15
N ALA A 4 12.25 21.80 3.40
CA ALA A 4 12.51 20.45 3.88
C ALA A 4 11.71 19.42 3.04
N LYS A 5 12.38 18.37 2.58
CA LYS A 5 11.75 17.30 1.80
C LYS A 5 10.60 16.69 2.59
N PRO A 6 9.45 16.36 1.95
CA PRO A 6 8.40 15.58 2.59
C PRO A 6 8.89 14.14 2.87
N VAL A 7 8.29 13.49 3.88
CA VAL A 7 8.68 12.16 4.35
C VAL A 7 7.50 11.21 4.30
N ALA A 8 7.69 10.03 3.71
CA ALA A 8 6.71 8.95 3.71
C ALA A 8 7.24 7.69 4.42
N LEU A 9 6.35 6.94 5.07
CA LEU A 9 6.62 5.61 5.62
C LEU A 9 5.82 4.56 4.85
N ILE A 10 6.50 3.53 4.33
CA ILE A 10 5.91 2.49 3.47
C ILE A 10 6.13 1.13 4.11
N THR A 11 5.11 0.27 4.13
CA THR A 11 5.26 -1.13 4.54
C THR A 11 5.37 -2.05 3.32
N GLY A 12 6.32 -3.02 3.34
CA GLY A 12 6.53 -3.97 2.24
C GLY A 12 7.19 -3.35 1.01
N GLY A 13 8.36 -2.77 1.16
CA GLY A 13 9.03 -1.97 0.12
C GLY A 13 10.14 -2.63 -0.66
N VAL A 14 10.50 -3.89 -0.38
CA VAL A 14 11.63 -4.58 -1.04
C VAL A 14 11.35 -4.89 -2.52
N LYS A 15 10.11 -5.16 -2.87
CA LYS A 15 9.70 -5.63 -4.21
C LYS A 15 8.32 -5.12 -4.61
N GLY A 16 7.97 -5.37 -5.87
CA GLY A 16 6.64 -5.14 -6.41
C GLY A 16 6.18 -3.69 -6.27
N ILE A 17 4.90 -3.52 -5.92
CA ILE A 17 4.24 -2.21 -5.82
C ILE A 17 4.92 -1.31 -4.80
N GLY A 18 5.25 -1.83 -3.60
CA GLY A 18 5.88 -1.02 -2.55
C GLY A 18 7.25 -0.48 -2.96
N ARG A 19 8.05 -1.27 -3.69
CA ARG A 19 9.33 -0.80 -4.24
C ARG A 19 9.14 0.31 -5.28
N ALA A 20 8.18 0.13 -6.19
CA ALA A 20 7.87 1.15 -7.20
C ALA A 20 7.42 2.46 -6.55
N ILE A 21 6.56 2.38 -5.52
CA ILE A 21 6.14 3.55 -4.74
C ILE A 21 7.35 4.23 -4.09
N ALA A 22 8.23 3.47 -3.43
CA ALA A 22 9.42 4.02 -2.79
C ALA A 22 10.33 4.74 -3.80
N CYS A 23 10.67 4.08 -4.91
CA CYS A 23 11.50 4.66 -5.97
C CYS A 23 10.85 5.91 -6.59
N HIS A 24 9.54 5.87 -6.85
CA HIS A 24 8.80 6.99 -7.42
C HIS A 24 8.78 8.21 -6.47
N LEU A 25 8.55 8.00 -5.17
CA LEU A 25 8.58 9.07 -4.19
C LEU A 25 9.97 9.67 -4.04
N VAL A 26 11.03 8.85 -4.00
CA VAL A 26 12.42 9.34 -3.95
C VAL A 26 12.72 10.21 -5.18
N SER A 27 12.37 9.75 -6.40
CA SER A 27 12.57 10.52 -7.62
C SER A 27 11.77 11.82 -7.67
N SER A 28 10.63 11.86 -6.93
CA SER A 28 9.80 13.06 -6.75
C SER A 28 10.24 13.96 -5.60
N GLY A 29 11.40 13.69 -5.00
CA GLY A 29 12.00 14.55 -3.98
C GLY A 29 11.55 14.27 -2.56
N TRP A 30 10.93 13.11 -2.29
CA TRP A 30 10.59 12.66 -0.93
C TRP A 30 11.77 11.93 -0.27
N GLN A 31 11.75 11.92 1.07
CA GLN A 31 12.49 10.94 1.87
C GLN A 31 11.53 9.83 2.27
N VAL A 32 12.03 8.59 2.30
CA VAL A 32 11.17 7.41 2.47
C VAL A 32 11.73 6.51 3.57
N GLY A 33 10.91 6.21 4.59
CA GLY A 33 11.12 5.08 5.48
C GLY A 33 10.46 3.83 4.91
N ILE A 34 11.10 2.68 5.03
CA ILE A 34 10.54 1.42 4.57
C ILE A 34 10.61 0.38 5.69
N ILE A 35 9.46 -0.19 6.04
CA ILE A 35 9.37 -1.36 6.92
C ILE A 35 9.24 -2.60 6.05
N ASP A 36 10.09 -3.60 6.30
CA ASP A 36 9.95 -4.93 5.72
C ASP A 36 10.51 -5.98 6.70
N LEU A 37 10.18 -7.24 6.48
CA LEU A 37 10.64 -8.32 7.34
C LEU A 37 12.18 -8.38 7.39
N PRO A 38 12.76 -8.77 8.52
CA PRO A 38 14.15 -9.18 8.57
C PRO A 38 14.41 -10.21 7.46
N ASP A 39 15.62 -10.25 6.92
CA ASP A 39 16.01 -11.15 5.83
C ASP A 39 15.28 -10.96 4.47
N SER A 40 14.41 -9.95 4.35
CA SER A 40 13.78 -9.61 3.07
C SER A 40 14.76 -9.13 1.99
N GLY A 41 15.99 -8.79 2.39
CA GLY A 41 16.99 -8.16 1.53
C GLY A 41 16.84 -6.65 1.39
N LEU A 42 16.03 -6.02 2.27
CA LEU A 42 15.71 -4.60 2.26
C LEU A 42 16.96 -3.70 2.29
N ARG A 43 17.90 -3.97 3.22
CA ARG A 43 19.17 -3.21 3.32
C ARG A 43 19.97 -3.25 2.04
N ARG A 44 20.04 -4.41 1.39
CA ARG A 44 20.75 -4.59 0.11
C ARG A 44 20.04 -3.88 -1.04
N ALA A 45 18.72 -3.92 -1.07
CA ALA A 45 17.90 -3.32 -2.13
C ALA A 45 18.05 -1.81 -2.21
N PHE A 46 18.29 -1.14 -1.07
CA PHE A 46 18.38 0.32 -0.96
C PHE A 46 19.73 0.81 -0.42
N ALA A 47 20.77 -0.01 -0.47
CA ALA A 47 22.11 0.32 0.11
C ALA A 47 22.75 1.60 -0.46
N ARG A 48 22.35 2.04 -1.66
CA ARG A 48 22.91 3.24 -2.32
C ARG A 48 21.96 4.43 -2.29
N GLU A 49 20.73 4.26 -1.74
CA GLU A 49 19.70 5.30 -1.75
C GLU A 49 19.78 6.14 -0.47
N ARG A 50 20.32 7.34 -0.57
CA ARG A 50 20.51 8.26 0.58
C ARG A 50 19.20 8.77 1.18
N ASP A 51 18.16 8.87 0.37
CA ASP A 51 16.83 9.33 0.78
C ASP A 51 15.92 8.19 1.27
N VAL A 52 16.46 6.97 1.41
CA VAL A 52 15.75 5.81 1.98
C VAL A 52 16.31 5.43 3.34
N PHE A 53 15.42 5.26 4.31
CA PHE A 53 15.71 4.76 5.65
C PHE A 53 15.03 3.40 5.86
N VAL A 54 15.82 2.39 6.18
CA VAL A 54 15.39 1.00 6.23
C VAL A 54 15.11 0.59 7.68
N ILE A 55 13.94 -0.01 7.91
CA ILE A 55 13.48 -0.50 9.21
C ILE A 55 13.08 -1.97 9.03
N GLU A 56 13.75 -2.86 9.76
CA GLU A 56 13.42 -4.29 9.75
C GLU A 56 12.45 -4.60 10.88
N GLY A 57 11.31 -5.23 10.55
CA GLY A 57 10.29 -5.59 11.52
C GLY A 57 9.06 -6.26 10.88
N ASP A 58 8.28 -6.92 11.69
CA ASP A 58 7.00 -7.51 11.27
C ASP A 58 5.88 -6.48 11.49
N VAL A 59 5.18 -6.13 10.43
CA VAL A 59 4.09 -5.15 10.49
C VAL A 59 2.90 -5.60 11.35
N ARG A 60 2.83 -6.88 11.73
CA ARG A 60 1.80 -7.43 12.63
C ARG A 60 2.05 -7.04 14.07
N ASP A 61 3.27 -6.66 14.42
CA ASP A 61 3.64 -6.30 15.77
C ASP A 61 3.35 -4.82 16.01
N GLU A 62 2.62 -4.54 17.09
CA GLU A 62 2.28 -3.17 17.47
C GLU A 62 3.52 -2.31 17.75
N GLU A 63 4.53 -2.89 18.39
CA GLU A 63 5.80 -2.23 18.71
C GLU A 63 6.53 -1.83 17.41
N THR A 64 6.56 -2.72 16.39
CA THR A 64 7.16 -2.39 15.08
C THR A 64 6.58 -1.12 14.47
N ALA A 65 5.26 -0.94 14.53
CA ALA A 65 4.62 0.26 13.97
C ALA A 65 5.01 1.53 14.75
N SER A 66 5.05 1.45 16.09
CA SER A 66 5.42 2.56 16.96
C SER A 66 6.88 2.95 16.79
N ASP A 67 7.79 1.98 16.88
CA ASP A 67 9.23 2.16 16.74
C ASP A 67 9.61 2.73 15.38
N ALA A 68 8.94 2.27 14.33
CA ALA A 68 9.19 2.77 12.98
C ALA A 68 8.80 4.25 12.86
N VAL A 69 7.66 4.65 13.39
CA VAL A 69 7.23 6.06 13.38
C VAL A 69 8.19 6.91 14.21
N GLU A 70 8.60 6.46 15.40
CA GLU A 70 9.57 7.16 16.25
C GLU A 70 10.93 7.30 15.53
N ALA A 71 11.42 6.25 14.90
CA ALA A 71 12.68 6.28 14.15
C ALA A 71 12.62 7.28 12.98
N ILE A 72 11.49 7.34 12.26
CA ILE A 72 11.26 8.34 11.19
C ILE A 72 11.27 9.76 11.76
N ILE A 73 10.56 10.01 12.86
CA ILE A 73 10.52 11.33 13.50
C ILE A 73 11.89 11.71 14.05
N HIS A 74 12.62 10.76 14.64
CA HIS A 74 13.99 11.02 15.10
C HIS A 74 14.91 11.38 13.94
N ARG A 75 14.83 10.65 12.83
CA ARG A 75 15.70 10.80 11.65
C ARG A 75 15.39 12.04 10.82
N PHE A 76 14.11 12.30 10.53
CA PHE A 76 13.68 13.31 9.56
C PHE A 76 12.89 14.48 10.15
N ARG A 77 12.52 14.40 11.42
CA ARG A 77 11.76 15.42 12.18
C ARG A 77 10.34 15.67 11.68
N ARG A 78 9.85 14.85 10.74
CA ARG A 78 8.51 14.96 10.16
C ARG A 78 8.04 13.63 9.59
N LEU A 79 6.72 13.50 9.41
CA LEU A 79 6.07 12.43 8.65
C LEU A 79 4.86 13.03 7.94
N ASP A 80 4.85 13.00 6.61
CA ASP A 80 3.82 13.62 5.77
C ASP A 80 2.92 12.59 5.11
N GLY A 81 3.41 11.37 4.92
CA GLY A 81 2.67 10.31 4.27
C GLY A 81 2.91 8.94 4.88
N VAL A 82 1.90 8.09 4.83
CA VAL A 82 1.98 6.67 5.18
C VAL A 82 1.38 5.85 4.06
N VAL A 83 2.05 4.77 3.66
CA VAL A 83 1.54 3.80 2.68
C VAL A 83 1.51 2.42 3.32
N SER A 84 0.31 1.93 3.62
CA SER A 84 0.10 0.55 4.08
C SER A 84 -0.03 -0.37 2.88
N ASN A 85 1.09 -1.02 2.49
CA ASN A 85 1.20 -1.84 1.30
C ASN A 85 1.55 -3.31 1.61
N ALA A 86 2.24 -3.61 2.72
CA ALA A 86 2.60 -4.98 3.08
C ALA A 86 1.37 -5.90 3.04
N SER A 87 1.49 -7.04 2.36
CA SER A 87 0.36 -7.93 2.15
C SER A 87 0.81 -9.34 1.82
N ILE A 88 0.05 -10.31 2.30
CA ILE A 88 0.17 -11.72 1.94
C ILE A 88 -1.16 -12.25 1.42
N MET A 89 -1.10 -13.29 0.60
CA MET A 89 -2.26 -14.05 0.14
C MET A 89 -2.00 -15.53 0.37
N ILE A 90 -2.96 -16.20 1.03
CA ILE A 90 -2.99 -17.65 1.17
C ILE A 90 -4.17 -18.13 0.33
N ARG A 91 -3.88 -18.95 -0.70
CA ARG A 91 -4.88 -19.50 -1.60
C ARG A 91 -5.05 -20.99 -1.27
N LYS A 92 -6.16 -21.33 -0.64
CA LYS A 92 -6.50 -22.71 -0.24
C LYS A 92 -8.00 -22.96 -0.31
N PRO A 93 -8.45 -24.18 -0.63
CA PRO A 93 -9.84 -24.58 -0.46
C PRO A 93 -10.36 -24.27 0.94
N LEU A 94 -11.60 -23.79 1.07
CA LEU A 94 -12.20 -23.34 2.33
C LEU A 94 -12.01 -24.33 3.49
N ARG A 95 -12.17 -25.63 3.23
CA ARG A 95 -11.98 -26.69 4.25
C ARG A 95 -10.54 -26.87 4.72
N GLN A 96 -9.56 -26.37 3.97
CA GLN A 96 -8.13 -26.50 4.28
C GLN A 96 -7.54 -25.20 4.85
N LEU A 97 -8.24 -24.08 4.73
CA LEU A 97 -7.81 -22.81 5.29
C LEU A 97 -7.96 -22.88 6.82
N THR A 98 -6.83 -22.90 7.52
CA THR A 98 -6.82 -22.93 8.98
C THR A 98 -7.13 -21.55 9.57
N LEU A 99 -7.63 -21.52 10.81
CA LEU A 99 -7.88 -20.29 11.52
C LEU A 99 -6.59 -19.47 11.72
N SER A 100 -5.46 -20.11 11.96
CA SER A 100 -4.15 -19.46 12.06
C SER A 100 -3.75 -18.78 10.75
N GLU A 101 -3.96 -19.42 9.60
CA GLU A 101 -3.69 -18.82 8.29
C GLU A 101 -4.64 -17.66 7.98
N TRP A 102 -5.91 -17.80 8.38
CA TRP A 102 -6.88 -16.70 8.30
C TRP A 102 -6.41 -15.48 9.10
N HIS A 103 -6.09 -15.67 10.38
CA HIS A 103 -5.57 -14.59 11.23
C HIS A 103 -4.29 -13.98 10.65
N ARG A 104 -3.34 -14.81 10.22
CA ARG A 104 -2.10 -14.31 9.61
C ARG A 104 -2.36 -13.38 8.42
N VAL A 105 -3.35 -13.67 7.57
CA VAL A 105 -3.71 -12.79 6.45
C VAL A 105 -4.36 -11.51 6.94
N LEU A 106 -5.31 -11.59 7.87
CA LEU A 106 -5.96 -10.41 8.43
C LEU A 106 -4.97 -9.51 9.18
N ASP A 107 -4.11 -10.09 9.99
CA ASP A 107 -3.15 -9.34 10.80
C ASP A 107 -2.15 -8.60 9.90
N THR A 108 -1.64 -9.28 8.85
CA THR A 108 -0.69 -8.66 7.92
C THR A 108 -1.35 -7.57 7.06
N ASN A 109 -2.55 -7.84 6.52
CA ASN A 109 -3.14 -7.00 5.48
C ASN A 109 -4.02 -5.88 6.04
N LEU A 110 -4.70 -6.12 7.18
CA LEU A 110 -5.71 -5.22 7.74
C LEU A 110 -5.31 -4.66 9.10
N THR A 111 -4.99 -5.54 10.08
CA THR A 111 -4.61 -5.10 11.43
C THR A 111 -3.38 -4.21 11.37
N ALA A 112 -2.37 -4.57 10.57
CA ALA A 112 -1.16 -3.76 10.39
C ALA A 112 -1.47 -2.33 9.87
N ALA A 113 -2.46 -2.15 9.00
CA ALA A 113 -2.87 -0.83 8.52
C ALA A 113 -3.45 0.02 9.65
N PHE A 114 -4.25 -0.59 10.54
CA PHE A 114 -4.77 0.07 11.73
C PHE A 114 -3.65 0.45 12.71
N LEU A 115 -2.73 -0.46 13.02
CA LEU A 115 -1.61 -0.22 13.92
C LEU A 115 -0.74 0.94 13.43
N LEU A 116 -0.43 0.93 12.14
CA LEU A 116 0.38 1.98 11.51
C LEU A 116 -0.33 3.34 11.50
N ALA A 117 -1.63 3.37 11.19
CA ALA A 117 -2.42 4.60 11.22
C ALA A 117 -2.47 5.19 12.64
N ARG A 118 -2.66 4.35 13.67
CA ARG A 118 -2.68 4.75 15.07
C ARG A 118 -1.33 5.31 15.53
N ALA A 119 -0.24 4.63 15.21
CA ALA A 119 1.11 5.09 15.55
C ALA A 119 1.45 6.43 14.86
N ALA A 120 1.04 6.60 13.61
CA ALA A 120 1.34 7.77 12.81
C ALA A 120 0.37 8.96 13.01
N GLU A 121 -0.71 8.81 13.79
CA GLU A 121 -1.76 9.84 13.92
C GLU A 121 -1.20 11.22 14.28
N LYS A 122 -0.46 11.32 15.39
CA LYS A 122 0.04 12.60 15.89
C LYS A 122 0.96 13.34 14.90
N PRO A 123 2.01 12.70 14.34
CA PRO A 123 2.86 13.37 13.36
C PRO A 123 2.13 13.71 12.07
N LEU A 124 1.21 12.88 11.59
CA LEU A 124 0.41 13.18 10.40
C LEU A 124 -0.53 14.36 10.62
N ARG A 125 -1.21 14.47 11.75
CA ARG A 125 -2.01 15.65 12.10
C ARG A 125 -1.18 16.92 12.07
N LYS A 126 0.02 16.89 12.67
CA LYS A 126 0.94 18.03 12.66
C LYS A 126 1.37 18.44 11.26
N ALA A 127 1.56 17.46 10.38
CA ALA A 127 1.98 17.70 9.00
C ALA A 127 0.82 18.01 8.04
N ARG A 128 -0.45 17.84 8.45
CA ARG A 128 -1.63 17.77 7.58
C ARG A 128 -1.42 16.76 6.45
N GLY A 129 -0.95 15.58 6.83
CA GLY A 129 -0.48 14.53 5.96
C GLY A 129 -1.59 13.68 5.34
N ALA A 130 -1.16 12.54 4.77
CA ALA A 130 -2.08 11.58 4.16
C ALA A 130 -1.68 10.13 4.43
N ILE A 131 -2.68 9.24 4.46
CA ILE A 131 -2.50 7.79 4.47
C ILE A 131 -3.07 7.22 3.17
N VAL A 132 -2.35 6.28 2.57
CA VAL A 132 -2.83 5.49 1.44
C VAL A 132 -2.75 4.01 1.79
N THR A 133 -3.88 3.31 1.71
CA THR A 133 -3.93 1.85 1.89
C THR A 133 -3.96 1.17 0.52
N ILE A 134 -3.19 0.08 0.37
CA ILE A 134 -3.19 -0.71 -0.86
C ILE A 134 -4.10 -1.93 -0.65
N ALA A 135 -5.35 -1.81 -1.13
CA ALA A 135 -6.30 -2.91 -1.15
C ALA A 135 -6.09 -3.82 -2.38
N SER A 136 -7.14 -4.15 -3.09
CA SER A 136 -7.14 -4.95 -4.32
C SER A 136 -8.53 -4.91 -4.94
N THR A 137 -8.64 -5.19 -6.23
CA THR A 137 -9.92 -5.53 -6.86
C THR A 137 -10.60 -6.73 -6.21
N ARG A 138 -9.86 -7.56 -5.45
CA ARG A 138 -10.43 -8.65 -4.61
C ARG A 138 -11.33 -8.16 -3.47
N ALA A 139 -11.32 -6.88 -3.16
CA ALA A 139 -12.29 -6.27 -2.27
C ALA A 139 -13.68 -6.10 -2.91
N LEU A 140 -13.76 -6.18 -4.24
CA LEU A 140 -14.97 -5.92 -5.05
C LEU A 140 -15.45 -7.15 -5.82
N MET A 141 -14.52 -8.04 -6.18
CA MET A 141 -14.78 -9.28 -6.91
C MET A 141 -13.75 -10.34 -6.50
N SER A 142 -14.08 -11.62 -6.60
CA SER A 142 -13.23 -12.68 -6.05
C SER A 142 -12.96 -13.80 -7.04
N GLU A 143 -11.90 -14.54 -6.81
CA GLU A 143 -11.65 -15.88 -7.35
C GLU A 143 -11.84 -16.90 -6.22
N PRO A 144 -12.10 -18.17 -6.58
CA PRO A 144 -12.18 -19.25 -5.58
C PRO A 144 -10.91 -19.31 -4.72
N ASN A 145 -11.09 -19.71 -3.46
CA ASN A 145 -10.00 -19.97 -2.51
C ASN A 145 -9.20 -18.70 -2.11
N THR A 146 -9.84 -17.52 -2.08
CA THR A 146 -9.23 -16.25 -1.69
C THR A 146 -9.94 -15.58 -0.52
N GLU A 147 -10.69 -16.31 0.29
CA GLU A 147 -11.63 -15.80 1.30
C GLU A 147 -10.96 -14.85 2.30
N SER A 148 -9.85 -15.28 2.93
CA SER A 148 -9.12 -14.46 3.90
C SER A 148 -8.52 -13.19 3.25
N TYR A 149 -8.00 -13.33 2.04
CA TYR A 149 -7.44 -12.20 1.31
C TYR A 149 -8.53 -11.20 0.92
N SER A 150 -9.63 -11.66 0.33
CA SER A 150 -10.76 -10.82 -0.06
C SER A 150 -11.39 -10.13 1.15
N ALA A 151 -11.57 -10.84 2.27
CA ALA A 151 -12.05 -10.26 3.52
C ALA A 151 -11.12 -9.15 4.04
N SER A 152 -9.80 -9.40 4.04
CA SER A 152 -8.82 -8.41 4.47
C SER A 152 -8.82 -7.15 3.59
N LYS A 153 -8.94 -7.33 2.27
CA LYS A 153 -8.95 -6.22 1.31
C LYS A 153 -10.27 -5.45 1.30
N GLY A 154 -11.41 -6.13 1.52
CA GLY A 154 -12.70 -5.49 1.78
C GLY A 154 -12.70 -4.70 3.09
N GLY A 155 -12.09 -5.27 4.14
CA GLY A 155 -11.88 -4.59 5.41
C GLY A 155 -11.07 -3.30 5.29
N LEU A 156 -10.05 -3.26 4.40
CA LEU A 156 -9.29 -2.04 4.13
C LEU A 156 -10.14 -0.92 3.52
N LEU A 157 -11.13 -1.23 2.67
CA LEU A 157 -12.04 -0.22 2.13
C LEU A 157 -12.87 0.41 3.27
N ALA A 158 -13.43 -0.43 4.14
CA ALA A 158 -14.22 0.03 5.29
C ALA A 158 -13.35 0.83 6.29
N LEU A 159 -12.16 0.33 6.62
CA LEU A 159 -11.20 1.02 7.49
C LEU A 159 -10.78 2.37 6.92
N THR A 160 -10.60 2.45 5.60
CA THR A 160 -10.21 3.70 4.91
C THR A 160 -11.22 4.81 5.17
N HIS A 161 -12.51 4.60 4.86
CA HIS A 161 -13.48 5.67 5.05
C HIS A 161 -13.74 5.96 6.54
N ALA A 162 -13.70 4.97 7.42
CA ALA A 162 -13.86 5.17 8.85
C ALA A 162 -12.74 6.05 9.44
N LEU A 163 -11.48 5.74 9.10
CA LEU A 163 -10.33 6.55 9.54
C LEU A 163 -10.31 7.93 8.86
N ALA A 164 -10.76 8.05 7.60
CA ALA A 164 -10.85 9.34 6.92
C ALA A 164 -11.76 10.30 7.68
N ILE A 165 -12.87 9.82 8.24
CA ILE A 165 -13.78 10.63 9.06
C ILE A 165 -13.17 10.92 10.43
N SER A 166 -12.58 9.93 11.09
CA SER A 166 -12.02 10.07 12.43
C SER A 166 -10.79 10.99 12.48
N LEU A 167 -10.02 11.04 11.40
CA LEU A 167 -8.78 11.83 11.32
C LEU A 167 -8.99 13.21 10.64
N ALA A 168 -10.18 13.46 10.09
CA ALA A 168 -10.53 14.75 9.50
C ALA A 168 -10.51 15.87 10.57
N PRO A 169 -10.25 17.14 10.18
CA PRO A 169 -9.84 17.59 8.83
C PRO A 169 -8.33 17.52 8.60
N ASP A 170 -7.56 17.00 9.55
CA ASP A 170 -6.10 17.13 9.56
C ASP A 170 -5.39 16.12 8.68
N VAL A 171 -5.92 14.89 8.56
CA VAL A 171 -5.31 13.80 7.80
C VAL A 171 -6.28 13.27 6.76
N ARG A 172 -5.84 13.21 5.50
CA ARG A 172 -6.60 12.55 4.42
C ARG A 172 -6.27 11.07 4.39
N LEU A 173 -7.24 10.24 4.09
CA LEU A 173 -7.04 8.80 3.97
C LEU A 173 -7.79 8.25 2.77
N ASN A 174 -7.05 7.61 1.84
CA ASN A 174 -7.61 7.04 0.64
C ASN A 174 -7.09 5.61 0.42
N CYS A 175 -7.80 4.86 -0.40
CA CYS A 175 -7.46 3.50 -0.76
C CYS A 175 -7.16 3.41 -2.26
N VAL A 176 -6.17 2.59 -2.62
CA VAL A 176 -5.93 2.16 -3.99
C VAL A 176 -6.21 0.68 -4.08
N SER A 177 -7.01 0.27 -5.06
CA SER A 177 -7.38 -1.12 -5.34
C SER A 177 -6.80 -1.56 -6.68
N PRO A 178 -5.56 -2.11 -6.72
CA PRO A 178 -4.97 -2.62 -7.94
C PRO A 178 -5.70 -3.87 -8.45
N GLY A 179 -5.77 -4.02 -9.77
CA GLY A 179 -6.08 -5.27 -10.43
C GLY A 179 -4.84 -6.17 -10.59
N TRP A 180 -4.71 -6.82 -11.73
CA TRP A 180 -3.49 -7.55 -12.03
C TRP A 180 -2.35 -6.59 -12.38
N ILE A 181 -1.40 -6.48 -11.45
CA ILE A 181 -0.13 -5.77 -11.60
C ILE A 181 0.98 -6.83 -11.66
N GLU A 182 1.70 -6.93 -12.77
CA GLU A 182 2.82 -7.84 -12.87
C GLU A 182 4.05 -7.28 -12.14
N THR A 183 4.53 -8.02 -11.16
CA THR A 183 5.61 -7.58 -10.26
C THR A 183 6.90 -8.38 -10.38
N LYS A 184 6.91 -9.42 -11.23
CA LYS A 184 8.07 -10.33 -11.38
C LYS A 184 8.67 -10.25 -12.76
N ASP A 185 7.98 -10.76 -13.76
CA ASP A 185 8.45 -10.86 -15.14
C ASP A 185 7.38 -10.36 -16.12
N TYR A 186 7.46 -9.09 -16.44
CA TYR A 186 6.55 -8.46 -17.40
C TYR A 186 6.77 -8.97 -18.83
N SER A 187 8.00 -9.39 -19.14
CA SER A 187 8.38 -9.90 -20.48
C SER A 187 7.80 -11.29 -20.76
N GLY A 188 7.55 -12.07 -19.72
CA GLY A 188 6.92 -13.39 -19.80
C GLY A 188 5.40 -13.37 -20.06
N LEU A 189 4.77 -12.20 -20.07
CA LEU A 189 3.34 -12.08 -20.30
C LEU A 189 2.99 -12.36 -21.77
N ARG A 190 1.88 -13.10 -21.98
CA ARG A 190 1.39 -13.47 -23.31
C ARG A 190 0.38 -12.44 -23.80
N ARG A 191 0.19 -12.36 -25.11
CA ARG A 191 -0.80 -11.46 -25.71
C ARG A 191 -2.21 -11.63 -25.12
N LYS A 192 -2.62 -12.87 -24.77
CA LYS A 192 -3.91 -13.14 -24.13
C LYS A 192 -4.02 -12.53 -22.73
N ASP A 193 -2.92 -12.39 -21.99
CA ASP A 193 -2.90 -11.82 -20.65
C ASP A 193 -3.17 -10.31 -20.73
N HIS A 194 -2.59 -9.62 -21.70
CA HIS A 194 -2.85 -8.21 -21.98
C HIS A 194 -4.29 -7.94 -22.43
N LYS A 195 -4.85 -8.79 -23.30
CA LYS A 195 -6.21 -8.64 -23.86
C LYS A 195 -7.34 -8.74 -22.82
N GLN A 196 -7.07 -9.25 -21.63
CA GLN A 196 -8.05 -9.30 -20.54
C GLN A 196 -8.44 -7.89 -20.05
N HIS A 197 -7.55 -6.93 -20.23
CA HIS A 197 -7.72 -5.57 -19.74
C HIS A 197 -8.20 -4.64 -20.86
N PRO A 198 -9.30 -3.89 -20.68
CA PRO A 198 -9.73 -2.84 -21.63
C PRO A 198 -8.63 -1.84 -21.98
N ALA A 199 -7.72 -1.53 -21.04
CA ALA A 199 -6.55 -0.69 -21.29
C ALA A 199 -5.49 -1.31 -22.21
N GLY A 200 -5.69 -2.54 -22.71
CA GLY A 200 -4.83 -3.23 -23.69
C GLY A 200 -3.55 -3.82 -23.09
N ARG A 201 -3.34 -3.74 -21.79
CA ARG A 201 -2.15 -4.29 -21.15
C ARG A 201 -2.39 -4.69 -19.68
N VAL A 202 -1.60 -5.62 -19.19
CA VAL A 202 -1.45 -5.88 -17.76
C VAL A 202 -0.83 -4.65 -17.09
N GLY A 203 -1.22 -4.36 -15.84
CA GLY A 203 -0.69 -3.25 -15.09
C GLY A 203 0.77 -3.44 -14.68
N ARG A 204 1.44 -2.33 -14.43
CA ARG A 204 2.80 -2.27 -13.89
C ARG A 204 2.79 -1.63 -12.51
N PRO A 205 3.76 -1.92 -11.65
CA PRO A 205 3.87 -1.29 -10.33
C PRO A 205 3.86 0.25 -10.37
N GLU A 206 4.39 0.83 -11.44
CA GLU A 206 4.45 2.28 -11.66
C GLU A 206 3.04 2.88 -11.83
N ASP A 207 2.08 2.15 -12.43
CA ASP A 207 0.69 2.62 -12.55
C ASP A 207 0.05 2.88 -11.18
N VAL A 208 0.43 2.10 -10.17
CA VAL A 208 -0.03 2.28 -8.79
C VAL A 208 0.77 3.38 -8.10
N ALA A 209 2.09 3.43 -8.32
CA ALA A 209 2.98 4.40 -7.67
C ALA A 209 2.61 5.85 -8.01
N GLU A 210 2.23 6.14 -9.25
CA GLU A 210 1.75 7.45 -9.70
C GLU A 210 0.53 7.91 -8.91
N VAL A 211 -0.48 7.05 -8.78
CA VAL A 211 -1.70 7.39 -8.05
C VAL A 211 -1.43 7.58 -6.55
N VAL A 212 -0.57 6.73 -5.96
CA VAL A 212 -0.16 6.87 -4.55
C VAL A 212 0.56 8.20 -4.33
N SER A 213 1.50 8.55 -5.19
CA SER A 213 2.23 9.83 -5.12
C SER A 213 1.27 11.02 -5.22
N TRP A 214 0.30 10.98 -6.14
CA TRP A 214 -0.73 12.01 -6.26
C TRP A 214 -1.58 12.13 -5.00
N LEU A 215 -2.00 11.00 -4.41
CA LEU A 215 -2.81 10.96 -3.19
C LEU A 215 -2.07 11.48 -1.95
N LEU A 216 -0.75 11.27 -1.87
CA LEU A 216 0.06 11.80 -0.78
C LEU A 216 0.27 13.32 -0.89
N ASP A 217 0.27 13.88 -2.10
CA ASP A 217 0.47 15.32 -2.31
C ASP A 217 -0.82 16.12 -2.04
N GLY A 218 -0.86 16.77 -0.88
CA GLY A 218 -1.99 17.61 -0.47
C GLY A 218 -2.28 18.82 -1.37
N LYS A 219 -1.30 19.28 -2.16
CA LYS A 219 -1.53 20.35 -3.13
C LYS A 219 -2.31 19.88 -4.35
N ARG A 220 -2.17 18.60 -4.72
CA ARG A 220 -2.78 18.01 -5.91
C ARG A 220 -4.10 17.29 -5.59
N SER A 221 -4.22 16.69 -4.41
CA SER A 221 -5.35 15.86 -3.99
C SER A 221 -5.98 16.32 -2.67
N GLY A 222 -5.83 17.58 -2.29
CA GLY A 222 -6.27 18.11 -0.99
C GLY A 222 -7.76 17.99 -0.68
N PHE A 223 -8.61 17.84 -1.70
CA PHE A 223 -10.07 17.66 -1.53
C PHE A 223 -10.52 16.20 -1.68
N VAL A 224 -9.57 15.26 -1.66
CA VAL A 224 -9.83 13.82 -1.82
C VAL A 224 -9.52 13.08 -0.52
N THR A 225 -10.56 12.54 0.12
CA THR A 225 -10.43 11.68 1.31
C THR A 225 -11.58 10.66 1.36
N GLY A 226 -11.34 9.50 1.95
CA GLY A 226 -12.31 8.40 2.07
C GLY A 226 -12.60 7.65 0.77
N ALA A 227 -11.89 7.94 -0.32
CA ALA A 227 -12.14 7.37 -1.64
C ALA A 227 -11.35 6.08 -1.90
N ASN A 228 -11.90 5.24 -2.78
CA ASN A 228 -11.23 4.05 -3.33
C ASN A 228 -10.94 4.25 -4.81
N PHE A 229 -9.67 4.15 -5.20
CA PHE A 229 -9.20 4.28 -6.57
C PHE A 229 -8.87 2.90 -7.15
N VAL A 230 -9.70 2.43 -8.07
CA VAL A 230 -9.48 1.15 -8.75
C VAL A 230 -8.52 1.34 -9.91
N ILE A 231 -7.37 0.65 -9.87
CA ILE A 231 -6.30 0.71 -10.87
C ILE A 231 -6.14 -0.69 -11.49
N ASP A 232 -7.00 -1.02 -12.43
CA ASP A 232 -7.15 -2.39 -12.95
C ASP A 232 -7.23 -2.49 -14.49
N GLY A 233 -6.98 -1.39 -15.19
CA GLY A 233 -7.10 -1.33 -16.64
C GLY A 233 -8.54 -1.54 -17.16
N GLY A 234 -9.55 -1.31 -16.30
CA GLY A 234 -10.97 -1.44 -16.64
C GLY A 234 -11.54 -2.85 -16.46
N MET A 235 -10.78 -3.79 -15.90
CA MET A 235 -11.16 -5.20 -15.79
C MET A 235 -12.44 -5.40 -14.95
N THR A 236 -12.62 -4.68 -13.82
CA THR A 236 -13.83 -4.76 -12.99
C THR A 236 -15.05 -4.09 -13.62
N ARG A 237 -14.91 -3.41 -14.74
CA ARG A 237 -15.99 -2.73 -15.48
C ARG A 237 -16.40 -3.49 -16.74
N LYS A 238 -15.57 -4.44 -17.18
CA LYS A 238 -15.84 -5.23 -18.37
C LYS A 238 -16.90 -6.28 -18.08
N MET A 239 -17.99 -6.25 -18.87
CA MET A 239 -18.99 -7.30 -18.87
C MET A 239 -18.45 -8.52 -19.61
N ILE A 240 -18.61 -9.70 -19.03
CA ILE A 240 -18.11 -10.96 -19.59
C ILE A 240 -19.34 -11.85 -19.87
N TYR A 241 -19.62 -12.10 -21.14
CA TYR A 241 -20.56 -13.12 -21.60
C TYR A 241 -19.79 -14.22 -22.30
N GLU A 242 -20.21 -15.45 -22.11
CA GLU A 242 -19.80 -16.57 -22.98
C GLU A 242 -20.58 -16.44 -24.31
N GLU A 243 -19.87 -16.38 -25.45
CA GLU A 243 -20.40 -16.45 -26.81
C GLU A 243 -20.35 -17.90 -27.33
#